data_8ccf08cd005eacba59da943698333e93
#
_entry.id   8ccf08cd005eacba59da943698333e93
#
_cell.length_a   1.000
_cell.length_b   1.000
_cell.length_c   1.000
_cell.angle_alpha   90.00
_cell.angle_beta   90.00
_cell.angle_gamma   90.00
#
_symmetry.space_group_name_H-M   'P 1'
#
loop_
_entity.id
_entity.type
_entity.pdbx_description
1 polymer ?
#
loop_
_entity_poly.entity_id
_entity_poly.type
_entity_poly.pdbx_seq_one_letter_code
_entity_poly.pdbx_strand_id
1 'polypeptide(L)'
;MSADLAPVLERISADEVVELTRALVRIPSVYRPGDPTATEARVAGFVEAWLRAEGFTVEVQEVAPGRPNVIGWIGEKTPGARSLLLEGHTDVVTEGAASEWSWAPFGGELVNGRIYGRGAADMKGGLAAAMIAGAAFRRAGVTPPGKLVIGALVDEEDAMLGVRHFVTSAVGRELDGAIICEPEQNELCLEQRGVVWARFRVRGRMAHGAMPEAGVNPIAALGEVLREAPALERRLRRRCARSRYLRPPTVTPTIIQGPARGVGVPQSNVIPAVAELTLDVRLTAGIDADGLRAELEDLCARAAAAYPGAKVEWEAVNPFRLATRVERSEPLVEAMIRGVRAATGRPPVYGGVPGSTDGTILRMELGIPIVTCGPGDRLIPHQVNEFVETKDLYSAARIYAASALSYLEA
;
A
#
# COMPACT_ATOMS: atom_id res chain seq x y z
N MET A 1 -31.62 8.80 -1.43
CA MET A 1 -30.63 8.83 -2.53
C MET A 1 -30.70 10.22 -3.14
N SER A 2 -29.57 10.84 -3.38
CA SER A 2 -29.51 12.10 -4.14
C SER A 2 -30.18 11.92 -5.51
N ALA A 3 -30.85 12.97 -6.01
CA ALA A 3 -31.45 12.96 -7.35
C ALA A 3 -30.42 12.73 -8.47
N ASP A 4 -29.15 12.98 -8.20
CA ASP A 4 -28.05 12.89 -9.16
C ASP A 4 -27.38 11.51 -9.22
N LEU A 5 -27.67 10.58 -8.29
CA LEU A 5 -26.99 9.30 -8.25
C LEU A 5 -27.39 8.36 -9.39
N ALA A 6 -28.67 8.27 -9.71
CA ALA A 6 -29.14 7.36 -10.76
C ALA A 6 -28.54 7.69 -12.13
N PRO A 7 -28.54 8.97 -12.60
CA PRO A 7 -27.88 9.36 -13.84
C PRO A 7 -26.39 9.01 -13.89
N VAL A 8 -25.66 9.16 -12.79
CA VAL A 8 -24.23 8.81 -12.72
C VAL A 8 -24.05 7.29 -12.83
N LEU A 9 -24.81 6.49 -12.08
CA LEU A 9 -24.68 5.02 -12.12
C LEU A 9 -25.07 4.42 -13.48
N GLU A 10 -25.97 5.04 -14.22
CA GLU A 10 -26.36 4.64 -15.58
C GLU A 10 -25.24 4.84 -16.62
N ARG A 11 -24.25 5.70 -16.32
CA ARG A 11 -23.09 5.94 -17.19
C ARG A 11 -21.94 4.98 -16.93
N ILE A 12 -22.07 4.06 -15.99
CA ILE A 12 -21.05 3.04 -15.70
C ILE A 12 -21.38 1.79 -16.50
N SER A 13 -20.59 1.49 -17.50
CA SER A 13 -20.69 0.28 -18.31
C SER A 13 -19.76 -0.81 -17.80
N ALA A 14 -20.28 -2.04 -17.66
CA ALA A 14 -19.46 -3.21 -17.29
C ALA A 14 -18.38 -3.50 -18.35
N ASP A 15 -18.72 -3.38 -19.64
CA ASP A 15 -17.80 -3.64 -20.74
C ASP A 15 -16.65 -2.60 -20.76
N GLU A 16 -16.95 -1.33 -20.49
CA GLU A 16 -15.92 -0.29 -20.45
C GLU A 16 -14.92 -0.48 -19.30
N VAL A 17 -15.38 -0.85 -18.09
CA VAL A 17 -14.49 -1.15 -16.97
C VAL A 17 -13.59 -2.34 -17.31
N VAL A 18 -14.16 -3.38 -17.96
CA VAL A 18 -13.41 -4.55 -18.42
C VAL A 18 -12.33 -4.15 -19.45
N GLU A 19 -12.72 -3.40 -20.49
CA GLU A 19 -11.77 -3.04 -21.56
C GLU A 19 -10.70 -2.06 -21.06
N LEU A 20 -11.04 -1.12 -20.17
CA LEU A 20 -10.05 -0.24 -19.56
C LEU A 20 -9.06 -1.02 -18.68
N THR A 21 -9.54 -1.97 -17.87
CA THR A 21 -8.68 -2.85 -17.07
C THR A 21 -7.73 -3.64 -17.97
N ARG A 22 -8.25 -4.25 -19.04
CA ARG A 22 -7.44 -5.01 -20.02
C ARG A 22 -6.39 -4.12 -20.68
N ALA A 23 -6.75 -2.90 -21.05
CA ALA A 23 -5.82 -1.93 -21.65
C ALA A 23 -4.68 -1.59 -20.69
N LEU A 24 -4.97 -1.33 -19.41
CA LEU A 24 -3.97 -1.06 -18.38
C LEU A 24 -3.06 -2.26 -18.13
N VAL A 25 -3.62 -3.48 -18.04
CA VAL A 25 -2.85 -4.72 -17.83
C VAL A 25 -1.87 -4.96 -18.99
N ARG A 26 -2.27 -4.66 -20.23
CA ARG A 26 -1.42 -4.80 -21.41
C ARG A 26 -0.24 -3.86 -21.49
N ILE A 27 -0.15 -2.90 -20.60
CA ILE A 27 0.99 -1.99 -20.47
C ILE A 27 1.86 -2.46 -19.31
N PRO A 28 2.98 -3.18 -19.54
CA PRO A 28 3.91 -3.54 -18.47
C PRO A 28 4.43 -2.31 -17.73
N SER A 29 4.42 -2.38 -16.40
CA SER A 29 4.88 -1.31 -15.51
C SER A 29 5.66 -1.87 -14.32
N VAL A 30 6.41 -2.93 -14.55
CA VAL A 30 7.37 -3.46 -13.58
C VAL A 30 8.58 -2.53 -13.54
N TYR A 31 8.85 -1.92 -12.39
CA TYR A 31 10.07 -1.14 -12.23
C TYR A 31 11.29 -2.06 -12.08
N ARG A 32 12.32 -1.82 -12.90
CA ARG A 32 13.61 -2.54 -12.83
C ARG A 32 14.75 -1.53 -12.74
N PRO A 33 15.41 -1.41 -11.58
CA PRO A 33 16.53 -0.48 -11.42
C PRO A 33 17.61 -0.71 -12.49
N GLY A 34 18.03 0.36 -13.16
CA GLY A 34 19.04 0.32 -14.21
C GLY A 34 18.51 0.04 -15.63
N ASP A 35 17.24 -0.26 -15.78
CA ASP A 35 16.57 -0.36 -17.09
C ASP A 35 15.63 0.84 -17.29
N PRO A 36 16.00 1.84 -18.12
CA PRO A 36 15.19 3.03 -18.32
C PRO A 36 13.89 2.77 -19.08
N THR A 37 13.69 1.58 -19.63
CA THR A 37 12.45 1.18 -20.33
C THR A 37 11.47 0.45 -19.41
N ALA A 38 11.92 -0.05 -18.27
CA ALA A 38 11.12 -0.76 -17.28
C ALA A 38 10.70 0.19 -16.15
N THR A 39 9.78 1.10 -16.48
CA THR A 39 9.24 2.13 -15.60
C THR A 39 7.73 2.26 -15.81
N GLU A 40 7.08 3.12 -15.01
CA GLU A 40 5.65 3.40 -15.08
C GLU A 40 5.29 4.45 -16.16
N ALA A 41 6.27 5.07 -16.86
CA ALA A 41 6.04 6.16 -17.81
C ALA A 41 4.97 5.84 -18.88
N ARG A 42 4.95 4.62 -19.41
CA ARG A 42 4.00 4.23 -20.46
C ARG A 42 2.56 4.13 -19.94
N VAL A 43 2.35 3.53 -18.77
CA VAL A 43 1.02 3.44 -18.14
C VAL A 43 0.56 4.82 -17.70
N ALA A 44 1.44 5.64 -17.15
CA ALA A 44 1.14 7.02 -16.76
C ALA A 44 0.68 7.85 -17.96
N GLY A 45 1.40 7.77 -19.10
CA GLY A 45 0.99 8.45 -20.33
C GLY A 45 -0.36 7.99 -20.87
N PHE A 46 -0.70 6.71 -20.72
CA PHE A 46 -2.02 6.20 -21.06
C PHE A 46 -3.09 6.77 -20.13
N VAL A 47 -2.88 6.75 -18.80
CA VAL A 47 -3.82 7.29 -17.81
C VAL A 47 -4.04 8.78 -18.01
N GLU A 48 -2.96 9.56 -18.22
CA GLU A 48 -3.04 10.99 -18.51
C GLU A 48 -3.92 11.28 -19.74
N ALA A 49 -3.64 10.61 -20.85
CA ALA A 49 -4.37 10.81 -22.10
C ALA A 49 -5.86 10.46 -21.92
N TRP A 50 -6.14 9.36 -21.23
CA TRP A 50 -7.50 8.92 -20.99
C TRP A 50 -8.26 9.91 -20.09
N LEU A 51 -7.70 10.36 -18.97
CA LEU A 51 -8.32 11.32 -18.06
C LEU A 51 -8.59 12.67 -18.75
N ARG A 52 -7.64 13.16 -19.57
CA ARG A 52 -7.84 14.38 -20.36
C ARG A 52 -8.99 14.22 -21.37
N ALA A 53 -9.06 13.07 -22.04
CA ALA A 53 -10.16 12.79 -23.00
C ALA A 53 -11.54 12.79 -22.32
N GLU A 54 -11.62 12.32 -21.05
CA GLU A 54 -12.84 12.35 -20.25
C GLU A 54 -13.13 13.73 -19.62
N GLY A 55 -12.29 14.73 -19.87
CA GLY A 55 -12.49 16.12 -19.43
C GLY A 55 -12.10 16.40 -17.99
N PHE A 56 -11.16 15.63 -17.44
CA PHE A 56 -10.53 15.95 -16.15
C PHE A 56 -9.50 17.06 -16.31
N THR A 57 -9.31 17.85 -15.27
CA THR A 57 -8.09 18.61 -15.07
C THR A 57 -7.01 17.62 -14.65
N VAL A 58 -5.82 17.64 -15.29
CA VAL A 58 -4.78 16.65 -15.05
C VAL A 58 -3.44 17.31 -14.78
N GLU A 59 -2.81 16.91 -13.68
CA GLU A 59 -1.44 17.22 -13.30
C GLU A 59 -0.59 15.95 -13.39
N VAL A 60 0.62 16.07 -13.96
CA VAL A 60 1.63 15.00 -13.98
C VAL A 60 2.79 15.42 -13.08
N GLN A 61 3.14 14.57 -12.13
CA GLN A 61 4.19 14.83 -11.15
C GLN A 61 5.34 13.86 -11.36
N GLU A 62 6.46 14.32 -11.89
CA GLU A 62 7.67 13.49 -12.02
C GLU A 62 8.27 13.21 -10.64
N VAL A 63 8.09 12.01 -10.13
CA VAL A 63 8.56 11.57 -8.82
C VAL A 63 10.01 11.14 -8.86
N ALA A 64 10.38 10.41 -9.91
CA ALA A 64 11.72 10.00 -10.26
C ALA A 64 11.80 9.87 -11.78
N PRO A 65 12.99 9.82 -12.39
CA PRO A 65 13.12 9.75 -13.83
C PRO A 65 12.31 8.61 -14.47
N GLY A 66 11.33 8.96 -15.31
CA GLY A 66 10.42 8.02 -15.96
C GLY A 66 9.38 7.38 -15.04
N ARG A 67 9.15 7.93 -13.85
CA ARG A 67 8.22 7.42 -12.85
C ARG A 67 7.26 8.53 -12.38
N PRO A 68 6.33 8.99 -13.23
CA PRO A 68 5.42 10.07 -12.89
C PRO A 68 4.12 9.57 -12.25
N ASN A 69 3.64 10.28 -11.21
CA ASN A 69 2.25 10.23 -10.80
C ASN A 69 1.37 10.94 -11.83
N VAL A 70 0.14 10.48 -11.98
CA VAL A 70 -0.90 11.17 -12.75
C VAL A 70 -2.08 11.47 -11.85
N ILE A 71 -2.41 12.74 -11.67
CA ILE A 71 -3.47 13.21 -10.80
C ILE A 71 -4.53 13.88 -11.66
N GLY A 72 -5.73 13.31 -11.71
CA GLY A 72 -6.87 13.90 -12.41
C GLY A 72 -7.97 14.31 -11.43
N TRP A 73 -8.67 15.43 -11.68
CA TRP A 73 -9.80 15.81 -10.85
C TRP A 73 -10.92 16.47 -11.61
N ILE A 74 -12.11 16.40 -11.00
CA ILE A 74 -13.32 17.10 -11.41
C ILE A 74 -13.95 17.79 -10.19
N GLY A 75 -14.73 18.84 -10.43
CA GLY A 75 -15.28 19.66 -9.35
C GLY A 75 -14.21 20.55 -8.70
N GLU A 76 -14.62 21.31 -7.72
CA GLU A 76 -13.79 22.32 -7.06
C GLU A 76 -13.92 22.24 -5.55
N LYS A 77 -12.81 22.43 -4.82
CA LYS A 77 -12.84 22.57 -3.38
C LYS A 77 -13.12 24.03 -3.02
N THR A 78 -14.39 24.37 -2.83
CA THR A 78 -14.81 25.65 -2.27
C THR A 78 -14.82 25.60 -0.73
N PRO A 79 -14.85 26.74 -0.02
CA PRO A 79 -14.97 26.76 1.43
C PRO A 79 -16.18 25.95 1.93
N GLY A 80 -15.93 24.97 2.79
CA GLY A 80 -16.95 24.06 3.30
C GLY A 80 -17.21 22.81 2.45
N ALA A 81 -16.73 22.77 1.20
CA ALA A 81 -16.81 21.57 0.38
C ALA A 81 -15.69 20.57 0.74
N ARG A 82 -15.97 19.28 0.56
CA ARG A 82 -15.01 18.21 0.76
C ARG A 82 -14.24 17.86 -0.50
N SER A 83 -13.07 17.22 -0.31
CA SER A 83 -12.37 16.58 -1.41
C SER A 83 -12.08 15.11 -1.08
N LEU A 84 -12.24 14.25 -2.09
CA LEU A 84 -12.08 12.80 -1.97
C LEU A 84 -11.10 12.30 -3.02
N LEU A 85 -10.14 11.51 -2.58
CA LEU A 85 -9.24 10.76 -3.45
C LEU A 85 -9.77 9.34 -3.67
N LEU A 86 -9.81 8.91 -4.93
CA LEU A 86 -9.80 7.50 -5.32
C LEU A 86 -8.38 7.21 -5.80
N GLU A 87 -7.66 6.38 -5.06
CA GLU A 87 -6.25 6.13 -5.27
C GLU A 87 -6.02 4.71 -5.79
N GLY A 88 -5.09 4.58 -6.74
CA GLY A 88 -4.54 3.32 -7.17
C GLY A 88 -3.15 3.48 -7.73
N HIS A 89 -2.28 2.49 -7.47
CA HIS A 89 -0.92 2.50 -8.00
C HIS A 89 -0.82 1.95 -9.42
N THR A 90 0.22 2.37 -10.12
CA THR A 90 0.45 2.02 -11.54
C THR A 90 1.55 1.00 -11.74
N ASP A 91 2.48 0.90 -10.80
CA ASP A 91 3.51 -0.13 -10.78
C ASP A 91 2.91 -1.51 -10.49
N VAL A 92 3.66 -2.53 -10.82
CA VAL A 92 3.33 -3.93 -10.52
C VAL A 92 4.60 -4.69 -10.16
N VAL A 93 4.50 -5.71 -9.31
CA VAL A 93 5.62 -6.59 -9.02
C VAL A 93 6.04 -7.38 -10.26
N THR A 94 7.21 -8.00 -10.18
CA THR A 94 7.71 -8.87 -11.26
C THR A 94 6.72 -9.96 -11.63
N GLU A 95 6.63 -10.25 -12.90
CA GLU A 95 5.82 -11.35 -13.44
C GLU A 95 6.40 -12.74 -13.10
N GLY A 96 7.67 -12.81 -12.71
CA GLY A 96 8.36 -14.09 -12.52
C GLY A 96 8.66 -14.79 -13.85
N ALA A 97 8.69 -16.12 -13.84
CA ALA A 97 8.91 -16.91 -15.06
C ALA A 97 7.66 -16.97 -15.92
N ALA A 98 7.70 -16.38 -17.12
CA ALA A 98 6.55 -16.36 -18.04
C ALA A 98 6.07 -17.77 -18.42
N SER A 99 6.95 -18.78 -18.36
CA SER A 99 6.60 -20.19 -18.63
C SER A 99 5.67 -20.82 -17.58
N GLU A 100 5.52 -20.21 -16.41
CA GLU A 100 4.61 -20.67 -15.36
C GLU A 100 3.18 -20.13 -15.54
N TRP A 101 2.98 -19.15 -16.44
CA TRP A 101 1.70 -18.56 -16.70
C TRP A 101 0.91 -19.34 -17.74
N SER A 102 -0.39 -19.54 -17.48
CA SER A 102 -1.31 -20.14 -18.46
C SER A 102 -1.69 -19.17 -19.58
N TRP A 103 -1.65 -17.88 -19.32
CA TRP A 103 -1.85 -16.78 -20.27
C TRP A 103 -0.69 -15.80 -20.16
N ALA A 104 -0.45 -15.01 -21.21
CA ALA A 104 0.66 -14.03 -21.18
C ALA A 104 0.52 -13.10 -19.97
N PRO A 105 1.58 -12.87 -19.17
CA PRO A 105 1.53 -12.05 -17.95
C PRO A 105 0.95 -10.64 -18.14
N PHE A 106 1.11 -10.08 -19.33
CA PHE A 106 0.56 -8.77 -19.73
C PHE A 106 -0.40 -8.90 -20.92
N GLY A 107 -1.11 -10.04 -21.06
CA GLY A 107 -2.08 -10.26 -22.13
C GLY A 107 -3.42 -9.59 -21.89
N GLY A 108 -3.85 -9.49 -20.63
CA GLY A 108 -5.19 -9.02 -20.29
C GLY A 108 -6.28 -9.93 -20.85
N GLU A 109 -6.05 -11.25 -20.81
CA GLU A 109 -6.97 -12.23 -21.39
C GLU A 109 -8.27 -12.31 -20.59
N LEU A 110 -9.40 -12.20 -21.32
CA LEU A 110 -10.73 -12.36 -20.73
C LEU A 110 -11.22 -13.79 -20.93
N VAL A 111 -11.26 -14.56 -19.84
CA VAL A 111 -11.68 -15.96 -19.87
C VAL A 111 -12.66 -16.23 -18.74
N ASN A 112 -13.83 -16.74 -19.05
CA ASN A 112 -14.88 -17.12 -18.07
C ASN A 112 -15.20 -16.03 -17.04
N GLY A 113 -15.27 -14.76 -17.47
CA GLY A 113 -15.58 -13.63 -16.60
C GLY A 113 -14.42 -13.16 -15.73
N ARG A 114 -13.19 -13.58 -16.05
CA ARG A 114 -11.93 -13.17 -15.39
C ARG A 114 -10.99 -12.52 -16.37
N ILE A 115 -10.36 -11.43 -15.93
CA ILE A 115 -9.25 -10.82 -16.66
C ILE A 115 -7.95 -11.32 -16.03
N TYR A 116 -7.16 -12.05 -16.82
CA TYR A 116 -5.88 -12.59 -16.38
C TYR A 116 -4.73 -11.64 -16.75
N GLY A 117 -3.79 -11.47 -15.84
CA GLY A 117 -2.55 -10.73 -16.05
C GLY A 117 -1.99 -10.10 -14.78
N ARG A 118 -0.69 -9.83 -14.76
CA ARG A 118 -0.03 -9.11 -13.67
C ARG A 118 -0.59 -7.69 -13.57
N GLY A 119 -1.02 -7.31 -12.37
CA GLY A 119 -1.69 -6.04 -12.12
C GLY A 119 -3.20 -6.06 -12.35
N ALA A 120 -3.79 -7.19 -12.77
CA ALA A 120 -5.23 -7.26 -12.98
C ALA A 120 -6.01 -7.09 -11.66
N ALA A 121 -5.55 -7.76 -10.60
CA ALA A 121 -6.07 -7.58 -9.24
C ALA A 121 -5.34 -6.46 -8.50
N ASP A 122 -4.02 -6.42 -8.60
CA ASP A 122 -3.14 -5.54 -7.84
C ASP A 122 -2.36 -4.57 -8.73
N MET A 123 -2.87 -3.29 -8.94
CA MET A 123 -4.26 -2.91 -8.64
C MET A 123 -4.88 -2.12 -9.80
N LYS A 124 -4.45 -2.42 -11.06
CA LYS A 124 -4.96 -1.73 -12.27
C LYS A 124 -6.46 -1.90 -12.47
N GLY A 125 -7.05 -3.01 -11.96
CA GLY A 125 -8.49 -3.20 -11.94
C GLY A 125 -9.20 -2.18 -11.05
N GLY A 126 -8.66 -1.93 -9.85
CA GLY A 126 -9.16 -0.91 -8.93
C GLY A 126 -9.01 0.50 -9.51
N LEU A 127 -7.85 0.79 -10.11
CA LEU A 127 -7.60 2.07 -10.80
C LEU A 127 -8.56 2.29 -11.97
N ALA A 128 -8.79 1.28 -12.81
CA ALA A 128 -9.76 1.36 -13.91
C ALA A 128 -11.18 1.66 -13.40
N ALA A 129 -11.59 0.97 -12.33
CA ALA A 129 -12.89 1.21 -11.71
C ALA A 129 -13.01 2.64 -11.16
N ALA A 130 -11.94 3.20 -10.55
CA ALA A 130 -11.90 4.57 -10.07
C ALA A 130 -11.99 5.59 -11.21
N MET A 131 -11.25 5.37 -12.31
CA MET A 131 -11.29 6.22 -13.50
C MET A 131 -12.70 6.26 -14.12
N ILE A 132 -13.34 5.11 -14.31
CA ILE A 132 -14.70 5.02 -14.83
C ILE A 132 -15.72 5.66 -13.88
N ALA A 133 -15.57 5.48 -12.55
CA ALA A 133 -16.42 6.11 -11.57
C ALA A 133 -16.40 7.64 -11.68
N GLY A 134 -15.19 8.23 -11.81
CA GLY A 134 -15.04 9.66 -12.01
C GLY A 134 -15.59 10.15 -13.36
N ALA A 135 -15.34 9.43 -14.46
CA ALA A 135 -15.85 9.76 -15.79
C ALA A 135 -17.37 9.74 -15.86
N ALA A 136 -18.01 8.86 -15.07
CA ALA A 136 -19.47 8.76 -15.03
C ALA A 136 -20.16 10.08 -14.62
N PHE A 137 -19.56 10.85 -13.73
CA PHE A 137 -20.05 12.20 -13.37
C PHE A 137 -20.04 13.14 -14.57
N ARG A 138 -18.92 13.19 -15.29
CA ARG A 138 -18.79 14.03 -16.50
C ARG A 138 -19.80 13.66 -17.57
N ARG A 139 -19.93 12.36 -17.83
CA ARG A 139 -20.84 11.81 -18.85
C ARG A 139 -22.32 11.97 -18.49
N ALA A 140 -22.64 12.03 -17.20
CA ALA A 140 -23.97 12.31 -16.70
C ALA A 140 -24.30 13.82 -16.69
N GLY A 141 -23.31 14.69 -16.91
CA GLY A 141 -23.46 16.14 -16.76
C GLY A 141 -23.63 16.58 -15.30
N VAL A 142 -23.24 15.72 -14.34
CA VAL A 142 -23.30 15.99 -12.90
C VAL A 142 -21.95 16.51 -12.42
N THR A 143 -21.93 17.72 -11.87
CA THR A 143 -20.73 18.24 -11.19
C THR A 143 -20.77 17.81 -9.74
N PRO A 144 -19.72 17.12 -9.23
CA PRO A 144 -19.66 16.79 -7.81
C PRO A 144 -19.72 18.08 -6.95
N PRO A 145 -20.40 18.04 -5.79
CA PRO A 145 -20.51 19.22 -4.91
C PRO A 145 -19.21 19.55 -4.16
N GLY A 146 -18.12 18.87 -4.48
CA GLY A 146 -16.76 19.04 -3.98
C GLY A 146 -15.76 18.59 -5.03
N LYS A 147 -14.52 18.32 -4.62
CA LYS A 147 -13.43 17.91 -5.52
C LYS A 147 -13.25 16.38 -5.48
N LEU A 148 -13.52 15.71 -6.59
CA LEU A 148 -13.22 14.28 -6.77
C LEU A 148 -11.88 14.13 -7.50
N VAL A 149 -10.93 13.46 -6.86
CA VAL A 149 -9.55 13.26 -7.33
C VAL A 149 -9.34 11.79 -7.66
N ILE A 150 -8.75 11.51 -8.81
CA ILE A 150 -8.21 10.20 -9.20
C ILE A 150 -6.70 10.31 -9.10
N GLY A 151 -6.08 9.49 -8.25
CA GLY A 151 -4.63 9.40 -8.09
C GLY A 151 -4.12 8.10 -8.68
N ALA A 152 -3.33 8.19 -9.75
CA ALA A 152 -2.58 7.07 -10.31
C ALA A 152 -1.12 7.26 -9.91
N LEU A 153 -0.71 6.58 -8.83
CA LEU A 153 0.56 6.79 -8.15
C LEU A 153 1.58 5.71 -8.52
N VAL A 154 2.86 6.00 -8.33
CA VAL A 154 3.97 5.07 -8.63
C VAL A 154 4.60 4.53 -7.36
N ASP A 155 5.26 3.36 -7.47
CA ASP A 155 6.17 2.81 -6.45
C ASP A 155 5.49 2.37 -5.14
N GLU A 156 4.23 1.97 -5.19
CA GLU A 156 3.54 1.44 -4.00
C GLU A 156 4.23 0.17 -3.51
N GLU A 157 4.59 -0.71 -4.44
CA GLU A 157 5.13 -2.05 -4.21
C GLU A 157 6.54 -2.08 -3.59
N ASP A 158 7.22 -0.91 -3.52
CA ASP A 158 8.57 -0.83 -2.91
C ASP A 158 8.64 0.28 -1.83
N ALA A 159 8.95 1.52 -2.19
CA ALA A 159 9.25 2.60 -1.24
C ALA A 159 8.10 3.60 -1.06
N MET A 160 6.99 3.47 -1.82
CA MET A 160 5.84 4.39 -1.79
C MET A 160 6.26 5.83 -2.14
N LEU A 161 7.14 6.00 -3.12
CA LEU A 161 7.65 7.32 -3.51
C LEU A 161 6.55 8.20 -4.07
N GLY A 162 5.62 7.61 -4.83
CA GLY A 162 4.51 8.31 -5.47
C GLY A 162 3.63 9.03 -4.45
N VAL A 163 3.10 8.32 -3.47
CA VAL A 163 2.25 8.91 -2.43
C VAL A 163 3.02 9.87 -1.55
N ARG A 164 4.29 9.60 -1.23
CA ARG A 164 5.15 10.52 -0.45
C ARG A 164 5.37 11.85 -1.17
N HIS A 165 5.52 11.82 -2.48
CA HIS A 165 5.56 13.04 -3.29
C HIS A 165 4.18 13.71 -3.34
N PHE A 166 3.13 12.95 -3.58
CA PHE A 166 1.77 13.45 -3.73
C PHE A 166 1.27 14.21 -2.50
N VAL A 167 1.50 13.72 -1.27
CA VAL A 167 1.06 14.40 -0.04
C VAL A 167 1.69 15.79 0.15
N THR A 168 2.79 16.09 -0.53
CA THR A 168 3.43 17.40 -0.50
C THR A 168 2.87 18.37 -1.53
N SER A 169 2.08 17.90 -2.50
CA SER A 169 1.48 18.71 -3.56
C SER A 169 0.32 19.57 -3.05
N ALA A 170 -0.08 20.56 -3.84
CA ALA A 170 -1.24 21.39 -3.52
C ALA A 170 -2.53 20.55 -3.48
N VAL A 171 -2.73 19.65 -4.46
CA VAL A 171 -3.90 18.78 -4.53
C VAL A 171 -3.93 17.79 -3.35
N GLY A 172 -2.79 17.21 -2.98
CA GLY A 172 -2.70 16.28 -1.86
C GLY A 172 -3.08 16.93 -0.53
N ARG A 173 -2.65 18.16 -0.29
CA ARG A 173 -2.95 18.90 0.96
C ARG A 173 -4.40 19.35 1.09
N GLU A 174 -5.17 19.34 0.01
CA GLU A 174 -6.58 19.70 0.02
C GLU A 174 -7.49 18.52 0.35
N LEU A 175 -6.97 17.29 0.48
CA LEU A 175 -7.78 16.10 0.69
C LEU A 175 -8.41 16.06 2.09
N ASP A 176 -9.67 15.60 2.14
CA ASP A 176 -10.41 15.33 3.39
C ASP A 176 -10.67 13.85 3.62
N GLY A 177 -10.41 12.99 2.63
CA GLY A 177 -10.53 11.55 2.74
C GLY A 177 -10.01 10.83 1.51
N ALA A 178 -9.74 9.53 1.63
CA ALA A 178 -9.28 8.70 0.54
C ALA A 178 -9.88 7.29 0.57
N ILE A 179 -10.23 6.78 -0.62
CA ILE A 179 -10.54 5.38 -0.88
C ILE A 179 -9.36 4.79 -1.63
N ILE A 180 -8.75 3.77 -1.06
CA ILE A 180 -7.64 3.02 -1.64
C ILE A 180 -8.23 1.83 -2.38
N CYS A 181 -8.02 1.76 -3.69
CA CYS A 181 -8.73 0.83 -4.57
C CYS A 181 -8.07 -0.56 -4.67
N GLU A 182 -7.38 -0.99 -3.62
CA GLU A 182 -6.67 -2.28 -3.49
C GLU A 182 -7.61 -3.49 -3.43
N PRO A 183 -7.15 -4.68 -3.85
CA PRO A 183 -7.97 -5.89 -4.01
C PRO A 183 -8.43 -6.49 -2.67
N GLU A 184 -9.51 -5.98 -2.17
CA GLU A 184 -10.11 -6.38 -0.90
C GLU A 184 -11.55 -6.89 -1.06
N GLN A 185 -11.88 -7.53 -2.21
CA GLN A 185 -13.18 -8.14 -2.48
C GLN A 185 -14.36 -7.16 -2.38
N ASN A 186 -14.10 -5.86 -2.60
CA ASN A 186 -15.03 -4.75 -2.37
C ASN A 186 -15.56 -4.68 -0.92
N GLU A 187 -14.86 -5.27 0.05
CA GLU A 187 -15.11 -5.08 1.48
C GLU A 187 -14.65 -3.68 1.93
N LEU A 188 -15.29 -3.13 2.94
CA LEU A 188 -14.83 -1.92 3.59
C LEU A 188 -13.76 -2.26 4.63
N CYS A 189 -12.49 -2.17 4.26
CA CYS A 189 -11.38 -2.40 5.15
C CYS A 189 -11.08 -1.13 5.94
N LEU A 190 -11.42 -1.15 7.23
CA LEU A 190 -11.30 -0.01 8.14
C LEU A 190 -9.97 0.03 8.89
N GLU A 191 -9.17 -1.00 8.75
CA GLU A 191 -7.89 -1.15 9.43
C GLU A 191 -6.84 -1.68 8.43
N GLN A 192 -5.59 -1.20 8.57
CA GLN A 192 -4.44 -1.75 7.85
C GLN A 192 -3.34 -2.08 8.85
N ARG A 193 -2.58 -3.14 8.59
CA ARG A 193 -1.38 -3.45 9.39
C ARG A 193 -0.26 -2.49 9.05
N GLY A 194 0.43 -2.04 10.10
CA GLY A 194 1.72 -1.40 9.92
C GLY A 194 2.84 -2.43 9.74
N VAL A 195 3.90 -2.01 9.08
CA VAL A 195 5.13 -2.78 8.89
C VAL A 195 6.35 -1.93 9.15
N VAL A 196 7.30 -2.51 9.90
CA VAL A 196 8.64 -1.96 10.07
C VAL A 196 9.64 -3.10 9.98
N TRP A 197 10.58 -2.98 9.07
CA TRP A 197 11.74 -3.86 9.03
C TRP A 197 12.88 -3.19 9.80
N ALA A 198 13.12 -3.70 11.01
CA ALA A 198 14.15 -3.20 11.90
C ALA A 198 15.44 -4.01 11.73
N ARG A 199 16.48 -3.38 11.20
CA ARG A 199 17.81 -3.98 11.09
C ARG A 199 18.62 -3.62 12.33
N PHE A 200 19.05 -4.63 13.07
CA PHE A 200 19.98 -4.52 14.19
C PHE A 200 21.38 -4.79 13.69
N ARG A 201 22.30 -3.88 13.95
CA ARG A 201 23.71 -4.01 13.62
C ARG A 201 24.51 -4.02 14.88
N VAL A 202 25.26 -5.10 15.08
CA VAL A 202 26.13 -5.25 16.25
C VAL A 202 27.59 -5.17 15.82
N ARG A 203 28.32 -4.25 16.42
CA ARG A 203 29.76 -4.12 16.29
C ARG A 203 30.43 -4.75 17.50
N GLY A 204 31.36 -5.65 17.24
CA GLY A 204 32.20 -6.31 18.23
C GLY A 204 33.68 -6.08 17.95
N ARG A 205 34.50 -7.06 18.30
CA ARG A 205 35.94 -7.09 18.02
C ARG A 205 36.33 -8.46 17.48
N MET A 206 37.00 -8.46 16.33
CA MET A 206 37.51 -9.69 15.70
C MET A 206 38.49 -10.40 16.61
N ALA A 207 38.43 -11.73 16.58
CA ALA A 207 39.39 -12.58 17.23
C ALA A 207 39.43 -13.98 16.57
N HIS A 208 40.47 -14.75 16.86
CA HIS A 208 40.51 -16.15 16.50
C HIS A 208 39.48 -16.93 17.33
N GLY A 209 38.72 -17.81 16.70
CA GLY A 209 37.65 -18.57 17.38
C GLY A 209 38.12 -19.44 18.54
N ALA A 210 39.44 -19.82 18.58
CA ALA A 210 40.06 -20.54 19.70
C ALA A 210 40.45 -19.62 20.88
N MET A 211 40.38 -18.28 20.72
CA MET A 211 40.71 -17.31 21.77
C MET A 211 39.56 -16.26 21.88
N PRO A 212 38.37 -16.70 22.25
CA PRO A 212 37.17 -15.83 22.23
C PRO A 212 37.27 -14.67 23.22
N GLU A 213 38.06 -14.80 24.29
CA GLU A 213 38.32 -13.75 25.28
C GLU A 213 39.09 -12.54 24.72
N ALA A 214 39.82 -12.72 23.63
CA ALA A 214 40.50 -11.63 22.92
C ALA A 214 39.56 -10.81 22.04
N GLY A 215 38.32 -11.30 21.81
CA GLY A 215 37.31 -10.68 20.97
C GLY A 215 36.11 -10.14 21.74
N VAL A 216 35.17 -9.60 20.97
CA VAL A 216 33.79 -9.34 21.41
C VAL A 216 32.89 -9.88 20.31
N ASN A 217 32.18 -10.96 20.60
CA ASN A 217 31.42 -11.68 19.57
C ASN A 217 30.07 -11.02 19.25
N PRO A 218 29.91 -10.35 18.10
CA PRO A 218 28.65 -9.68 17.74
C PRO A 218 27.52 -10.68 17.45
N ILE A 219 27.81 -11.90 17.02
CA ILE A 219 26.79 -12.94 16.78
C ILE A 219 26.14 -13.35 18.10
N ALA A 220 26.93 -13.47 19.16
CA ALA A 220 26.40 -13.79 20.48
C ALA A 220 25.51 -12.66 21.04
N ALA A 221 25.90 -11.41 20.81
CA ALA A 221 25.06 -10.26 21.18
C ALA A 221 23.76 -10.16 20.36
N LEU A 222 23.78 -10.56 19.08
CA LEU A 222 22.53 -10.71 18.28
C LEU A 222 21.62 -11.83 18.84
N GLY A 223 22.20 -12.87 19.43
CA GLY A 223 21.45 -13.91 20.13
C GLY A 223 20.57 -13.34 21.25
N GLU A 224 21.01 -12.26 21.89
CA GLU A 224 20.24 -11.55 22.91
C GLU A 224 19.06 -10.80 22.30
N VAL A 225 19.23 -10.13 21.15
CA VAL A 225 18.14 -9.51 20.41
C VAL A 225 17.09 -10.55 20.03
N LEU A 226 17.52 -11.71 19.53
CA LEU A 226 16.61 -12.83 19.22
C LEU A 226 15.86 -13.33 20.45
N ARG A 227 16.54 -13.47 21.58
CA ARG A 227 15.95 -13.93 22.84
C ARG A 227 14.88 -12.96 23.36
N GLU A 228 15.08 -11.68 23.16
CA GLU A 228 14.16 -10.61 23.57
C GLU A 228 13.00 -10.35 22.58
N ALA A 229 13.10 -10.77 21.32
CA ALA A 229 12.08 -10.55 20.30
C ALA A 229 10.66 -11.01 20.73
N PRO A 230 10.45 -12.19 21.37
CA PRO A 230 9.13 -12.57 21.89
C PRO A 230 8.63 -11.67 23.03
N ALA A 231 9.52 -11.07 23.81
CA ALA A 231 9.14 -10.11 24.86
C ALA A 231 8.72 -8.78 24.24
N LEU A 232 9.40 -8.30 23.21
CA LEU A 232 9.00 -7.15 22.41
C LEU A 232 7.60 -7.38 21.81
N GLU A 233 7.36 -8.54 21.18
CA GLU A 233 6.05 -8.89 20.62
C GLU A 233 4.95 -8.81 21.69
N ARG A 234 5.17 -9.35 22.88
CA ARG A 234 4.20 -9.26 23.99
C ARG A 234 3.95 -7.82 24.45
N ARG A 235 4.97 -6.95 24.44
CA ARG A 235 4.80 -5.53 24.77
C ARG A 235 3.98 -4.82 23.70
N LEU A 236 4.28 -5.03 22.41
CA LEU A 236 3.52 -4.48 21.29
C LEU A 236 2.05 -4.94 21.31
N ARG A 237 1.78 -6.23 21.57
CA ARG A 237 0.42 -6.76 21.71
C ARG A 237 -0.38 -6.14 22.86
N ARG A 238 0.27 -5.62 23.90
CA ARG A 238 -0.40 -4.89 24.99
C ARG A 238 -0.65 -3.42 24.67
N ARG A 239 0.22 -2.80 23.87
CA ARG A 239 0.13 -1.38 23.50
C ARG A 239 -0.79 -1.15 22.31
N CYS A 240 -0.76 -2.04 21.31
CA CYS A 240 -1.58 -1.92 20.14
C CYS A 240 -3.03 -2.32 20.38
N ALA A 241 -3.94 -1.67 19.66
CA ALA A 241 -5.37 -1.97 19.75
C ALA A 241 -5.67 -3.38 19.22
N ARG A 242 -6.63 -4.05 19.84
CA ARG A 242 -7.16 -5.31 19.30
C ARG A 242 -7.99 -5.02 18.06
N SER A 243 -7.76 -5.81 17.02
CA SER A 243 -8.55 -5.81 15.80
C SER A 243 -9.52 -7.00 15.78
N ARG A 244 -10.66 -6.81 15.09
CA ARG A 244 -11.58 -7.91 14.74
C ARG A 244 -11.20 -8.54 13.39
N TYR A 245 -10.42 -7.85 12.58
CA TYR A 245 -10.13 -8.19 11.19
C TYR A 245 -8.68 -8.63 10.98
N LEU A 246 -7.77 -8.14 11.83
CA LEU A 246 -6.32 -8.32 11.66
C LEU A 246 -5.75 -9.20 12.77
N ARG A 247 -4.73 -9.97 12.41
CA ARG A 247 -3.94 -10.71 13.40
C ARG A 247 -3.23 -9.75 14.35
N PRO A 248 -3.00 -10.13 15.61
CA PRO A 248 -2.22 -9.33 16.56
C PRO A 248 -0.83 -8.98 16.03
N PRO A 249 -0.14 -7.99 16.62
CA PRO A 249 1.25 -7.68 16.32
C PRO A 249 2.15 -8.91 16.36
N THR A 250 3.12 -8.95 15.44
CA THR A 250 4.15 -10.00 15.37
C THR A 250 5.54 -9.40 15.22
N VAL A 251 6.55 -10.09 15.79
CA VAL A 251 7.95 -9.75 15.66
C VAL A 251 8.67 -11.01 15.17
N THR A 252 9.03 -11.01 13.88
CA THR A 252 9.57 -12.18 13.22
C THR A 252 11.01 -11.94 12.75
N PRO A 253 12.03 -12.67 13.25
CA PRO A 253 13.35 -12.63 12.65
C PRO A 253 13.32 -13.19 11.23
N THR A 254 13.84 -12.43 10.26
CA THR A 254 13.80 -12.82 8.84
C THR A 254 15.18 -12.97 8.22
N ILE A 255 16.18 -12.23 8.69
CA ILE A 255 17.54 -12.28 8.18
C ILE A 255 18.51 -12.28 9.37
N ILE A 256 19.53 -13.13 9.34
CA ILE A 256 20.69 -13.09 10.24
C ILE A 256 21.97 -13.29 9.45
N GLN A 257 22.99 -12.47 9.67
CA GLN A 257 24.27 -12.53 8.97
C GLN A 257 25.44 -12.21 9.91
N GLY A 258 26.45 -13.03 9.86
CA GLY A 258 27.73 -12.80 10.53
C GLY A 258 28.90 -13.42 9.75
N PRO A 259 29.79 -12.61 9.14
CA PRO A 259 29.86 -11.16 9.16
C PRO A 259 28.69 -10.47 8.42
N ALA A 260 28.44 -9.21 8.78
CA ALA A 260 27.45 -8.38 8.07
C ALA A 260 27.79 -8.25 6.58
N ARG A 261 26.76 -8.05 5.75
CA ARG A 261 26.92 -7.91 4.30
C ARG A 261 27.93 -6.80 3.94
N GLY A 262 28.90 -7.14 3.09
CA GLY A 262 29.95 -6.21 2.64
C GLY A 262 31.07 -5.95 3.65
N VAL A 263 31.09 -6.63 4.82
CA VAL A 263 32.10 -6.41 5.89
C VAL A 263 33.08 -7.57 6.01
N GLY A 264 33.22 -8.41 5.02
CA GLY A 264 34.17 -9.52 4.99
C GLY A 264 33.54 -10.83 4.52
N VAL A 265 34.34 -11.89 4.53
CA VAL A 265 33.94 -13.23 4.11
C VAL A 265 33.78 -14.11 5.37
N PRO A 266 32.72 -14.91 5.47
CA PRO A 266 32.56 -15.85 6.59
C PRO A 266 33.69 -16.83 6.67
N GLN A 267 34.23 -17.01 7.88
CA GLN A 267 35.28 -18.01 8.19
C GLN A 267 34.96 -18.71 9.51
N SER A 268 34.99 -20.04 9.53
CA SER A 268 34.55 -20.83 10.67
C SER A 268 35.37 -20.64 11.94
N ASN A 269 36.63 -20.17 11.82
CA ASN A 269 37.56 -19.97 12.92
C ASN A 269 37.75 -18.49 13.30
N VAL A 270 36.87 -17.56 12.82
CA VAL A 270 36.99 -16.14 13.06
C VAL A 270 35.73 -15.59 13.70
N ILE A 271 35.86 -14.89 14.83
CA ILE A 271 34.81 -14.02 15.38
C ILE A 271 34.77 -12.78 14.51
N PRO A 272 33.63 -12.47 13.84
CA PRO A 272 33.55 -11.31 12.94
C PRO A 272 33.53 -9.98 13.71
N ALA A 273 33.87 -8.88 13.01
CA ALA A 273 33.79 -7.53 13.60
C ALA A 273 32.35 -7.02 13.72
N VAL A 274 31.48 -7.44 12.79
CA VAL A 274 30.09 -6.94 12.68
C VAL A 274 29.16 -8.09 12.33
N ALA A 275 27.98 -8.11 12.94
CA ALA A 275 26.88 -8.99 12.56
C ALA A 275 25.57 -8.23 12.47
N GLU A 276 24.62 -8.74 11.70
CA GLU A 276 23.31 -8.10 11.45
C GLU A 276 22.15 -9.07 11.62
N LEU A 277 21.02 -8.54 12.08
CA LEU A 277 19.72 -9.21 12.21
C LEU A 277 18.63 -8.28 11.72
N THR A 278 17.69 -8.78 10.92
CA THR A 278 16.47 -8.04 10.58
C THR A 278 15.26 -8.70 11.22
N LEU A 279 14.44 -7.87 11.87
CA LEU A 279 13.13 -8.24 12.38
C LEU A 279 12.04 -7.62 11.49
N ASP A 280 11.10 -8.44 11.03
CA ASP A 280 9.82 -8.00 10.45
C ASP A 280 8.85 -7.75 11.61
N VAL A 281 8.51 -6.49 11.85
CA VAL A 281 7.59 -6.06 12.89
C VAL A 281 6.28 -5.66 12.26
N ARG A 282 5.21 -6.41 12.57
CA ARG A 282 3.84 -6.13 12.10
C ARG A 282 3.00 -5.59 13.25
N LEU A 283 2.25 -4.54 12.98
CA LEU A 283 1.53 -3.78 13.99
C LEU A 283 0.02 -3.72 13.67
N THR A 284 -0.80 -3.56 14.71
CA THR A 284 -2.13 -3.00 14.61
C THR A 284 -2.13 -1.58 15.19
N ALA A 285 -3.17 -0.78 14.97
CA ALA A 285 -3.22 0.60 15.42
C ALA A 285 -2.96 0.75 16.94
N GLY A 286 -2.53 1.92 17.39
CA GLY A 286 -2.36 2.26 18.81
C GLY A 286 -0.92 2.45 19.28
N ILE A 287 0.06 2.35 18.39
CA ILE A 287 1.43 2.79 18.65
C ILE A 287 1.86 3.77 17.55
N ASP A 288 2.43 4.89 17.96
CA ASP A 288 3.04 5.88 17.07
C ASP A 288 4.52 5.58 16.78
N ALA A 289 5.12 6.40 15.93
CA ALA A 289 6.50 6.21 15.51
C ALA A 289 7.49 6.31 16.70
N ASP A 290 7.29 7.26 17.60
CA ASP A 290 8.18 7.48 18.74
C ASP A 290 8.05 6.35 19.77
N GLY A 291 6.85 5.90 20.03
CA GLY A 291 6.62 4.76 20.90
C GLY A 291 7.22 3.46 20.37
N LEU A 292 7.22 3.26 19.05
CA LEU A 292 7.89 2.11 18.43
C LEU A 292 9.42 2.26 18.47
N ARG A 293 9.95 3.47 18.19
CA ARG A 293 11.39 3.75 18.33
C ARG A 293 11.90 3.42 19.72
N ALA A 294 11.19 3.89 20.74
CA ALA A 294 11.55 3.62 22.14
C ALA A 294 11.61 2.13 22.47
N GLU A 295 10.69 1.32 21.93
CA GLU A 295 10.71 -0.15 22.12
C GLU A 295 11.92 -0.81 21.45
N LEU A 296 12.33 -0.32 20.26
CA LEU A 296 13.49 -0.86 19.54
C LEU A 296 14.81 -0.39 20.17
N GLU A 297 14.87 0.83 20.68
CA GLU A 297 16.02 1.37 21.44
C GLU A 297 16.21 0.62 22.76
N ASP A 298 15.13 0.33 23.52
CA ASP A 298 15.17 -0.50 24.72
C ASP A 298 15.74 -1.90 24.42
N LEU A 299 15.35 -2.48 23.28
CA LEU A 299 15.89 -3.76 22.84
C LEU A 299 17.41 -3.70 22.59
N CYS A 300 17.90 -2.64 21.93
CA CYS A 300 19.32 -2.40 21.75
C CYS A 300 20.06 -2.25 23.09
N ALA A 301 19.51 -1.46 24.01
CA ALA A 301 20.10 -1.22 25.32
C ALA A 301 20.23 -2.51 26.13
N ARG A 302 19.21 -3.38 26.12
CA ARG A 302 19.24 -4.68 26.80
C ARG A 302 20.29 -5.61 26.21
N ALA A 303 20.35 -5.69 24.88
CA ALA A 303 21.34 -6.53 24.20
C ALA A 303 22.79 -6.05 24.48
N ALA A 304 23.02 -4.72 24.47
CA ALA A 304 24.33 -4.15 24.80
C ALA A 304 24.70 -4.39 26.27
N ALA A 305 23.76 -4.29 27.20
CA ALA A 305 23.99 -4.55 28.62
C ALA A 305 24.36 -6.02 28.89
N ALA A 306 23.76 -6.96 28.16
CA ALA A 306 24.05 -8.39 28.28
C ALA A 306 25.42 -8.77 27.68
N TYR A 307 25.98 -7.94 26.79
CA TYR A 307 27.25 -8.19 26.11
C TYR A 307 28.19 -6.97 26.22
N PRO A 308 28.88 -6.77 27.35
CA PRO A 308 29.81 -5.66 27.54
C PRO A 308 30.87 -5.61 26.42
N GLY A 309 31.03 -4.42 25.83
CA GLY A 309 31.95 -4.15 24.71
C GLY A 309 31.31 -4.32 23.32
N ALA A 310 30.10 -4.88 23.20
CA ALA A 310 29.35 -4.86 21.97
C ALA A 310 28.58 -3.54 21.84
N LYS A 311 28.63 -2.90 20.66
CA LYS A 311 27.79 -1.77 20.32
C LYS A 311 26.61 -2.27 19.50
N VAL A 312 25.40 -2.13 20.02
CA VAL A 312 24.16 -2.53 19.37
C VAL A 312 23.43 -1.30 18.90
N GLU A 313 23.16 -1.21 17.62
CA GLU A 313 22.42 -0.14 16.96
C GLU A 313 21.30 -0.74 16.12
N TRP A 314 20.26 0.03 15.86
CA TRP A 314 19.22 -0.37 14.91
C TRP A 314 18.92 0.76 13.93
N GLU A 315 18.40 0.39 12.76
CA GLU A 315 17.89 1.30 11.75
C GLU A 315 16.64 0.69 11.10
N ALA A 316 15.75 1.54 10.63
CA ALA A 316 14.67 1.08 9.77
C ALA A 316 15.22 0.84 8.35
N VAL A 317 14.94 -0.33 7.76
CA VAL A 317 15.33 -0.63 6.37
C VAL A 317 14.61 0.30 5.40
N ASN A 318 13.32 0.53 5.67
CA ASN A 318 12.49 1.50 4.95
C ASN A 318 11.80 2.44 5.94
N PRO A 319 11.32 3.62 5.52
CA PRO A 319 10.53 4.49 6.37
C PRO A 319 9.32 3.76 6.97
N PHE A 320 8.95 4.12 8.18
CA PHE A 320 7.84 3.49 8.89
C PHE A 320 6.54 3.57 8.09
N ARG A 321 5.83 2.44 8.08
CA ARG A 321 4.45 2.32 7.60
C ARG A 321 3.63 1.90 8.82
N LEU A 322 3.06 2.89 9.53
CA LEU A 322 2.29 2.61 10.74
C LEU A 322 0.91 2.05 10.41
N ALA A 323 0.36 1.28 11.34
CA ALA A 323 -0.98 0.77 11.21
C ALA A 323 -2.01 1.90 11.24
N THR A 324 -3.06 1.76 10.43
CA THR A 324 -4.17 2.73 10.41
C THR A 324 -5.46 2.09 10.90
N ARG A 325 -6.36 2.93 11.41
CA ARG A 325 -7.71 2.56 11.77
C ARG A 325 -8.62 3.76 11.62
N VAL A 326 -9.82 3.51 11.10
CA VAL A 326 -10.93 4.48 11.06
C VAL A 326 -12.14 3.88 11.76
N GLU A 327 -12.91 4.74 12.41
CA GLU A 327 -14.14 4.32 13.09
C GLU A 327 -15.32 4.31 12.11
N ARG A 328 -16.35 3.50 12.41
CA ARG A 328 -17.53 3.42 11.54
C ARG A 328 -18.35 4.72 11.47
N SER A 329 -18.19 5.57 12.47
CA SER A 329 -18.82 6.90 12.55
C SER A 329 -18.09 7.99 11.76
N GLU A 330 -16.95 7.68 11.15
CA GLU A 330 -16.27 8.62 10.26
C GLU A 330 -17.15 8.93 9.04
N PRO A 331 -17.29 10.21 8.65
CA PRO A 331 -18.15 10.59 7.52
C PRO A 331 -17.85 9.84 6.22
N LEU A 332 -16.56 9.53 5.94
CA LEU A 332 -16.16 8.73 4.79
C LEU A 332 -16.74 7.30 4.87
N VAL A 333 -16.64 6.67 6.03
CA VAL A 333 -17.16 5.30 6.22
C VAL A 333 -18.68 5.28 6.08
N GLU A 334 -19.39 6.25 6.65
CA GLU A 334 -20.84 6.37 6.50
C GLU A 334 -21.26 6.59 5.05
N ALA A 335 -20.52 7.42 4.31
CA ALA A 335 -20.75 7.63 2.88
C ALA A 335 -20.52 6.32 2.09
N MET A 336 -19.48 5.57 2.39
CA MET A 336 -19.22 4.28 1.75
C MET A 336 -20.26 3.21 2.10
N ILE A 337 -20.78 3.21 3.33
CA ILE A 337 -21.91 2.33 3.70
C ILE A 337 -23.14 2.63 2.81
N ARG A 338 -23.45 3.90 2.61
CA ARG A 338 -24.54 4.32 1.70
C ARG A 338 -24.22 3.96 0.25
N GLY A 339 -22.98 4.18 -0.19
CA GLY A 339 -22.50 3.86 -1.53
C GLY A 339 -22.61 2.38 -1.86
N VAL A 340 -22.12 1.49 -0.99
CA VAL A 340 -22.24 0.04 -1.16
C VAL A 340 -23.70 -0.40 -1.27
N ARG A 341 -24.57 0.10 -0.40
CA ARG A 341 -26.01 -0.22 -0.45
C ARG A 341 -26.66 0.25 -1.75
N ALA A 342 -26.35 1.45 -2.19
CA ALA A 342 -26.89 2.01 -3.42
C ALA A 342 -26.41 1.27 -4.68
N ALA A 343 -25.13 0.88 -4.71
CA ALA A 343 -24.52 0.19 -5.83
C ALA A 343 -24.91 -1.29 -5.94
N THR A 344 -25.05 -1.97 -4.79
CA THR A 344 -25.18 -3.43 -4.75
C THR A 344 -26.53 -3.95 -4.20
N GLY A 345 -27.32 -3.08 -3.56
CA GLY A 345 -28.54 -3.47 -2.84
C GLY A 345 -28.28 -4.26 -1.54
N ARG A 346 -27.01 -4.42 -1.13
CA ARG A 346 -26.62 -5.24 0.02
C ARG A 346 -25.90 -4.41 1.09
N PRO A 347 -25.91 -4.80 2.37
CA PRO A 347 -25.07 -4.18 3.39
C PRO A 347 -23.59 -4.45 3.10
N PRO A 348 -22.69 -3.53 3.49
CA PRO A 348 -21.25 -3.76 3.33
C PRO A 348 -20.76 -4.91 4.21
N VAL A 349 -19.77 -5.63 3.71
CA VAL A 349 -18.90 -6.50 4.48
C VAL A 349 -17.72 -5.66 4.96
N TYR A 350 -17.19 -5.94 6.15
CA TYR A 350 -16.08 -5.20 6.72
C TYR A 350 -14.86 -6.08 6.87
N GLY A 351 -13.71 -5.51 6.57
CA GLY A 351 -12.44 -6.22 6.60
C GLY A 351 -11.29 -5.40 7.19
N GLY A 352 -10.09 -5.91 6.99
CA GLY A 352 -8.84 -5.24 7.29
C GLY A 352 -7.74 -5.72 6.36
N VAL A 353 -6.87 -4.81 5.95
CA VAL A 353 -5.74 -5.09 5.06
C VAL A 353 -4.62 -5.76 5.86
N PRO A 354 -4.20 -6.98 5.50
CA PRO A 354 -3.14 -7.69 6.23
C PRO A 354 -1.74 -7.08 6.01
N GLY A 355 -1.60 -6.21 5.04
CA GLY A 355 -0.42 -5.43 4.69
C GLY A 355 -0.57 -3.94 5.00
N SER A 356 0.21 -3.14 4.29
CA SER A 356 0.21 -1.68 4.30
C SER A 356 0.09 -1.22 2.85
N THR A 357 -0.67 -0.17 2.60
CA THR A 357 -0.87 0.44 1.28
C THR A 357 -0.47 1.92 1.32
N ASP A 358 -0.51 2.61 0.20
CA ASP A 358 -0.33 4.07 0.11
C ASP A 358 -1.24 4.84 1.08
N GLY A 359 -2.39 4.28 1.44
CA GLY A 359 -3.28 4.82 2.46
C GLY A 359 -2.63 5.04 3.82
N THR A 360 -1.61 4.24 4.17
CA THR A 360 -0.84 4.45 5.40
C THR A 360 -0.13 5.79 5.40
N ILE A 361 0.48 6.18 4.29
CA ILE A 361 1.20 7.45 4.15
C ILE A 361 0.22 8.63 4.15
N LEU A 362 -0.90 8.51 3.41
CA LEU A 362 -1.96 9.51 3.43
C LEU A 362 -2.47 9.76 4.86
N ARG A 363 -2.69 8.70 5.64
CA ARG A 363 -3.12 8.82 7.04
C ARG A 363 -2.05 9.46 7.93
N MET A 364 -0.79 9.05 7.77
CA MET A 364 0.31 9.53 8.60
C MET A 364 0.65 11.00 8.34
N GLU A 365 0.68 11.41 7.07
CA GLU A 365 1.15 12.74 6.67
C GLU A 365 0.02 13.79 6.64
N LEU A 366 -1.20 13.40 6.27
CA LEU A 366 -2.33 14.31 6.14
C LEU A 366 -3.35 14.19 7.28
N GLY A 367 -3.32 13.11 8.07
CA GLY A 367 -4.28 12.86 9.15
C GLY A 367 -5.71 12.52 8.68
N ILE A 368 -5.94 12.35 7.37
CA ILE A 368 -7.27 12.12 6.81
C ILE A 368 -7.77 10.68 7.02
N PRO A 369 -9.09 10.43 7.09
CA PRO A 369 -9.63 9.08 7.08
C PRO A 369 -9.35 8.38 5.75
N ILE A 370 -8.98 7.09 5.83
CA ILE A 370 -8.78 6.23 4.67
C ILE A 370 -9.62 4.97 4.82
N VAL A 371 -10.18 4.48 3.71
CA VAL A 371 -10.84 3.17 3.63
C VAL A 371 -10.27 2.44 2.43
N THR A 372 -9.81 1.21 2.63
CA THR A 372 -9.41 0.36 1.50
C THR A 372 -10.61 -0.46 1.05
N CYS A 373 -10.89 -0.41 -0.24
CA CYS A 373 -12.01 -1.12 -0.85
C CYS A 373 -11.77 -1.21 -2.35
N GLY A 374 -11.55 -2.40 -2.87
CA GLY A 374 -11.37 -2.59 -4.31
C GLY A 374 -11.66 -4.00 -4.78
N PRO A 375 -11.73 -4.19 -6.11
CA PRO A 375 -12.08 -5.46 -6.74
C PRO A 375 -10.92 -6.44 -6.68
N GLY A 376 -11.23 -7.72 -6.67
CA GLY A 376 -10.25 -8.80 -6.62
C GLY A 376 -10.10 -9.42 -5.25
N ASP A 377 -9.68 -10.67 -5.23
CA ASP A 377 -9.43 -11.41 -3.99
C ASP A 377 -8.04 -11.08 -3.45
N ARG A 378 -7.96 -10.69 -2.18
CA ARG A 378 -6.71 -10.35 -1.45
C ARG A 378 -5.65 -11.45 -1.43
N LEU A 379 -6.00 -12.68 -1.81
CA LEU A 379 -5.08 -13.82 -1.85
C LEU A 379 -4.47 -14.03 -3.24
N ILE A 380 -4.93 -13.31 -4.26
CA ILE A 380 -4.47 -13.46 -5.66
C ILE A 380 -3.25 -12.60 -6.03
N PRO A 381 -3.03 -11.40 -5.47
CA PRO A 381 -1.85 -10.59 -5.76
C PRO A 381 -0.53 -11.36 -5.69
N HIS A 382 0.43 -10.95 -6.54
CA HIS A 382 1.80 -11.46 -6.61
C HIS A 382 1.95 -12.93 -7.07
N GLN A 383 0.85 -13.63 -7.33
CA GLN A 383 0.88 -15.00 -7.84
C GLN A 383 0.97 -15.04 -9.38
N VAL A 384 1.43 -16.16 -9.93
CA VAL A 384 1.25 -16.47 -11.34
C VAL A 384 -0.24 -16.68 -11.64
N ASN A 385 -0.67 -16.39 -12.87
CA ASN A 385 -2.09 -16.42 -13.25
C ASN A 385 -2.97 -15.49 -12.38
N GLU A 386 -2.43 -14.38 -11.92
CA GLU A 386 -3.20 -13.32 -11.27
C GLU A 386 -4.40 -12.93 -12.12
N PHE A 387 -5.56 -12.72 -11.47
CA PHE A 387 -6.79 -12.35 -12.15
C PHE A 387 -7.71 -11.50 -11.29
N VAL A 388 -8.65 -10.81 -11.95
CA VAL A 388 -9.78 -10.14 -11.32
C VAL A 388 -11.10 -10.55 -11.96
N GLU A 389 -12.16 -10.73 -11.16
CA GLU A 389 -13.50 -11.03 -11.65
C GLU A 389 -14.15 -9.78 -12.25
N THR A 390 -14.70 -9.87 -13.45
CA THR A 390 -15.33 -8.72 -14.14
C THR A 390 -16.51 -8.13 -13.37
N LYS A 391 -17.27 -8.97 -12.65
CA LYS A 391 -18.38 -8.53 -11.80
C LYS A 391 -17.92 -7.65 -10.63
N ASP A 392 -16.71 -7.91 -10.09
CA ASP A 392 -16.16 -7.15 -8.97
C ASP A 392 -15.68 -5.77 -9.43
N LEU A 393 -15.11 -5.68 -10.64
CA LEU A 393 -14.74 -4.42 -11.30
C LEU A 393 -15.95 -3.49 -11.49
N TYR A 394 -17.03 -4.03 -12.05
CA TYR A 394 -18.27 -3.29 -12.26
C TYR A 394 -18.88 -2.82 -10.94
N SER A 395 -18.87 -3.70 -9.92
CA SER A 395 -19.37 -3.36 -8.58
C SER A 395 -18.52 -2.26 -7.94
N ALA A 396 -17.18 -2.34 -8.06
CA ALA A 396 -16.26 -1.33 -7.53
C ALA A 396 -16.51 0.06 -8.12
N ALA A 397 -16.61 0.18 -9.45
CA ALA A 397 -16.87 1.45 -10.12
C ALA A 397 -18.17 2.11 -9.62
N ARG A 398 -19.23 1.32 -9.43
CA ARG A 398 -20.51 1.80 -8.89
C ARG A 398 -20.42 2.20 -7.41
N ILE A 399 -19.70 1.42 -6.61
CA ILE A 399 -19.45 1.72 -5.19
C ILE A 399 -18.68 3.06 -5.08
N TYR A 400 -17.65 3.25 -5.88
CA TYR A 400 -16.83 4.47 -5.84
C TYR A 400 -17.65 5.71 -6.23
N ALA A 401 -18.40 5.64 -7.33
CA ALA A 401 -19.24 6.75 -7.77
C ALA A 401 -20.31 7.12 -6.72
N ALA A 402 -21.00 6.13 -6.18
CA ALA A 402 -22.04 6.35 -5.16
C ALA A 402 -21.45 6.86 -3.83
N SER A 403 -20.30 6.34 -3.43
CA SER A 403 -19.59 6.77 -2.22
C SER A 403 -19.06 8.19 -2.37
N ALA A 404 -18.48 8.52 -3.53
CA ALA A 404 -17.97 9.85 -3.83
C ALA A 404 -19.07 10.89 -3.76
N LEU A 405 -20.20 10.68 -4.44
CA LEU A 405 -21.34 11.61 -4.37
C LEU A 405 -21.80 11.79 -2.93
N SER A 406 -22.02 10.67 -2.21
CA SER A 406 -22.49 10.70 -0.81
C SER A 406 -21.53 11.39 0.16
N TYR A 407 -20.22 11.32 -0.07
CA TYR A 407 -19.22 11.95 0.79
C TYR A 407 -19.08 13.44 0.50
N LEU A 408 -19.12 13.81 -0.76
CA LEU A 408 -18.94 15.19 -1.20
C LEU A 408 -20.18 16.05 -0.97
N GLU A 409 -21.39 15.46 -0.87
CA GLU A 409 -22.64 16.15 -0.51
C GLU A 409 -22.77 16.46 1.00
N ALA A 410 -22.03 15.77 1.85
CA ALA A 410 -22.14 15.87 3.30
C ALA A 410 -21.23 16.95 3.89
#